data_e595055b498b1cfac319a8e2bc9dd12a
#
_entry.id   e595055b498b1cfac319a8e2bc9dd12a
#
_cell.length_a   1.000
_cell.length_b   1.000
_cell.length_c   1.000
_cell.angle_alpha   90.00
_cell.angle_beta   90.00
_cell.angle_gamma   90.00
#
_symmetry.space_group_name_H-M   'P 1'
#
loop_
_entity.id
_entity.type
_entity.pdbx_description
1 polymer ?
#
loop_
_entity_poly.entity_id
_entity_poly.type
_entity_poly.pdbx_seq_one_letter_code
_entity_poly.pdbx_strand_id
1 'polypeptide(L)'
;PMMHIHTVAAGGGSLLQYRDGRLQVGPASAGAHPGPACYGRGGPLAVTDANVMTGKLRPDFFPAIFGPDADRPLDADATRARFEEMAKEVGRSPEELADGFLRIACENMANAVKKISVQRGHDVSRYCLTVFGGAGAQHACRIADLLGMTRALIHPLASLLSAYGMGLADIRASRQMAVEARL
;
A
#
# COMPACT_ATOMS: atom_id res chain seq x y z
N PRO A 1 15.35 -3.45 22.99
CA PRO A 1 15.43 -3.71 21.54
C PRO A 1 14.30 -2.97 20.83
N MET A 2 14.63 -2.22 19.80
CA MET A 2 13.67 -1.44 19.03
C MET A 2 13.50 -2.09 17.65
N MET A 3 12.26 -2.28 17.20
CA MET A 3 12.03 -2.76 15.83
C MET A 3 12.46 -1.70 14.83
N HIS A 4 13.14 -2.13 13.76
CA HIS A 4 13.50 -1.25 12.67
C HIS A 4 12.29 -1.11 11.73
N ILE A 5 11.63 0.04 11.79
CA ILE A 5 10.50 0.39 10.94
C ILE A 5 10.97 1.42 9.92
N HIS A 6 10.67 1.17 8.66
CA HIS A 6 10.89 2.13 7.58
C HIS A 6 9.57 2.37 6.86
N THR A 7 9.13 3.61 6.84
CA THR A 7 7.88 3.99 6.17
C THR A 7 8.17 4.47 4.76
N VAL A 8 7.37 4.00 3.82
CA VAL A 8 7.42 4.42 2.41
C VAL A 8 6.04 4.84 1.94
N ALA A 9 5.98 5.93 1.18
CA ALA A 9 4.73 6.44 0.62
C ALA A 9 4.38 5.70 -0.67
N ALA A 10 3.96 4.45 -0.56
CA ALA A 10 3.54 3.59 -1.66
C ALA A 10 2.31 2.72 -1.32
N GLY A 11 1.53 3.10 -0.32
CA GLY A 11 0.30 2.42 0.09
C GLY A 11 -0.90 2.75 -0.80
N GLY A 12 -2.05 2.13 -0.54
CA GLY A 12 -3.27 2.27 -1.34
C GLY A 12 -3.73 3.70 -1.58
N GLY A 13 -3.55 4.58 -0.61
CA GLY A 13 -3.91 6.00 -0.72
C GLY A 13 -2.87 6.89 -1.40
N SER A 14 -1.68 6.38 -1.75
CA SER A 14 -0.63 7.19 -2.40
C SER A 14 -1.09 7.71 -3.75
N LEU A 15 -0.92 9.01 -3.99
CA LEU A 15 -1.39 9.67 -5.20
C LEU A 15 -0.63 9.21 -6.43
N LEU A 16 -1.36 9.10 -7.53
CA LEU A 16 -0.83 8.83 -8.86
C LEU A 16 -0.79 10.14 -9.64
N GLN A 17 0.37 10.50 -10.13
CA GLN A 17 0.57 11.78 -10.83
C GLN A 17 1.42 11.59 -12.09
N TYR A 18 1.10 12.37 -13.11
CA TYR A 18 1.97 12.57 -14.26
C TYR A 18 2.52 13.99 -14.18
N ARG A 19 3.83 14.12 -14.05
CA ARG A 19 4.52 15.42 -13.95
C ARG A 19 5.84 15.35 -14.69
N ASP A 20 6.15 16.40 -15.44
CA ASP A 20 7.42 16.54 -16.17
C ASP A 20 7.74 15.30 -17.05
N GLY A 21 6.71 14.77 -17.72
CA GLY A 21 6.85 13.59 -18.58
C GLY A 21 7.03 12.27 -17.83
N ARG A 22 6.80 12.21 -16.51
CA ARG A 22 7.05 11.02 -15.69
C ARG A 22 5.85 10.65 -14.84
N LEU A 23 5.63 9.34 -14.72
CA LEU A 23 4.70 8.77 -13.76
C LEU A 23 5.32 8.79 -12.36
N GLN A 24 4.57 9.25 -11.37
CA GLN A 24 5.01 9.34 -9.97
C GLN A 24 3.96 8.75 -9.03
N VAL A 25 4.42 8.05 -7.98
CA VAL A 25 3.57 7.49 -6.92
C VAL A 25 4.00 8.10 -5.58
N GLY A 26 3.06 8.79 -4.93
CA GLY A 26 3.33 9.52 -3.69
C GLY A 26 4.20 10.76 -3.93
N PRO A 27 4.80 11.35 -2.86
CA PRO A 27 4.66 10.97 -1.44
C PRO A 27 3.32 11.34 -0.81
N ALA A 28 2.53 12.22 -1.47
CA ALA A 28 1.23 12.62 -0.97
C ALA A 28 0.21 11.47 -1.00
N SER A 29 -0.79 11.55 -0.12
CA SER A 29 -1.86 10.56 0.02
C SER A 29 -3.22 11.23 -0.11
N ALA A 30 -4.19 10.53 -0.70
CA ALA A 30 -5.60 10.92 -0.73
C ALA A 30 -6.27 10.83 0.65
N GLY A 31 -5.62 10.18 1.62
CA GLY A 31 -6.17 9.94 2.94
C GLY A 31 -7.43 9.05 2.91
N ALA A 32 -8.21 9.13 3.97
CA ALA A 32 -9.51 8.46 4.06
C ALA A 32 -10.65 9.33 3.49
N HIS A 33 -10.47 10.65 3.50
CA HIS A 33 -11.42 11.63 2.98
C HIS A 33 -10.65 12.74 2.24
N PRO A 34 -10.96 13.02 0.98
CA PRO A 34 -11.95 12.35 0.11
C PRO A 34 -11.60 10.89 -0.21
N GLY A 35 -10.36 10.45 -0.07
CA GLY A 35 -9.88 9.14 -0.42
C GLY A 35 -9.56 8.99 -1.92
N PRO A 36 -9.25 7.78 -2.40
CA PRO A 36 -9.12 7.46 -3.81
C PRO A 36 -10.35 7.81 -4.64
N ALA A 37 -10.20 7.98 -5.95
CA ALA A 37 -11.30 8.31 -6.86
C ALA A 37 -12.46 7.31 -6.78
N CYS A 38 -12.15 6.01 -6.65
CA CYS A 38 -13.15 4.94 -6.50
C CYS A 38 -13.99 5.04 -5.22
N TYR A 39 -13.65 5.89 -4.26
CA TYR A 39 -14.50 6.12 -3.10
C TYR A 39 -15.73 7.00 -3.43
N GLY A 40 -15.83 7.55 -4.64
CA GLY A 40 -16.99 8.31 -5.08
C GLY A 40 -17.20 9.65 -4.34
N ARG A 41 -16.12 10.22 -3.77
CA ARG A 41 -16.13 11.49 -3.01
C ARG A 41 -15.34 12.59 -3.70
N GLY A 42 -15.10 12.46 -5.02
CA GLY A 42 -14.34 13.44 -5.80
C GLY A 42 -12.83 13.42 -5.56
N GLY A 43 -12.30 12.36 -4.99
CA GLY A 43 -10.89 12.21 -4.69
C GLY A 43 -10.00 12.07 -5.94
N PRO A 44 -8.67 12.22 -5.77
CA PRO A 44 -7.69 12.04 -6.83
C PRO A 44 -7.43 10.56 -7.12
N LEU A 45 -6.75 10.27 -8.24
CA LEU A 45 -6.23 8.93 -8.52
C LEU A 45 -5.19 8.52 -7.47
N ALA A 46 -5.34 7.30 -6.96
CA ALA A 46 -4.44 6.69 -5.99
C ALA A 46 -4.12 5.23 -6.39
N VAL A 47 -3.19 4.60 -5.68
CA VAL A 47 -2.80 3.20 -5.95
C VAL A 47 -4.00 2.24 -5.85
N THR A 48 -4.97 2.52 -4.99
CA THR A 48 -6.24 1.76 -4.92
C THR A 48 -6.96 1.80 -6.26
N ASP A 49 -7.04 2.95 -6.91
CA ASP A 49 -7.68 3.09 -8.21
C ASP A 49 -6.95 2.29 -9.30
N ALA A 50 -5.61 2.26 -9.28
CA ALA A 50 -4.85 1.42 -10.19
C ALA A 50 -5.13 -0.08 -9.98
N ASN A 51 -5.35 -0.52 -8.75
CA ASN A 51 -5.77 -1.90 -8.46
C ASN A 51 -7.22 -2.18 -8.93
N VAL A 52 -8.13 -1.21 -8.83
CA VAL A 52 -9.49 -1.32 -9.42
C VAL A 52 -9.39 -1.41 -10.94
N MET A 53 -8.64 -0.51 -11.57
CA MET A 53 -8.50 -0.44 -13.03
C MET A 53 -7.91 -1.73 -13.63
N THR A 54 -6.96 -2.35 -12.94
CA THR A 54 -6.34 -3.63 -13.36
C THR A 54 -7.11 -4.88 -12.92
N GLY A 55 -8.27 -4.73 -12.28
CA GLY A 55 -9.11 -5.83 -11.82
C GLY A 55 -8.57 -6.63 -10.63
N LYS A 56 -7.47 -6.17 -10.01
CA LYS A 56 -6.93 -6.79 -8.79
C LYS A 56 -7.82 -6.54 -7.59
N LEU A 57 -8.46 -5.38 -7.55
CA LEU A 57 -9.44 -5.02 -6.55
C LEU A 57 -10.81 -5.01 -7.26
N ARG A 58 -11.69 -5.90 -6.82
CA ARG A 58 -13.02 -6.08 -7.42
C ARG A 58 -14.08 -5.42 -6.55
N PRO A 59 -14.78 -4.38 -7.05
CA PRO A 59 -15.82 -3.67 -6.32
C PRO A 59 -16.91 -4.58 -5.74
N ASP A 60 -17.27 -5.64 -6.47
CA ASP A 60 -18.33 -6.59 -6.08
C ASP A 60 -18.10 -7.27 -4.72
N PHE A 61 -16.85 -7.33 -4.26
CA PHE A 61 -16.49 -7.95 -2.98
C PHE A 61 -16.37 -6.96 -1.82
N PHE A 62 -16.67 -5.69 -2.07
CA PHE A 62 -16.64 -4.67 -1.03
C PHE A 62 -18.05 -4.32 -0.55
N PRO A 63 -18.22 -4.01 0.73
CA PRO A 63 -19.50 -3.51 1.23
C PRO A 63 -19.79 -2.13 0.64
N ALA A 64 -21.08 -1.78 0.53
CA ALA A 64 -21.52 -0.46 0.09
C ALA A 64 -21.37 0.56 1.23
N ILE A 65 -20.14 1.05 1.44
CA ILE A 65 -19.77 2.02 2.50
C ILE A 65 -19.05 3.25 1.94
N PHE A 66 -19.09 3.43 0.62
CA PHE A 66 -18.42 4.53 -0.07
C PHE A 66 -19.45 5.57 -0.53
N GLY A 67 -19.01 6.56 -1.27
CA GLY A 67 -19.84 7.70 -1.65
C GLY A 67 -19.93 8.76 -0.54
N PRO A 68 -20.61 9.88 -0.80
CA PRO A 68 -20.77 10.97 0.15
C PRO A 68 -21.48 10.53 1.45
N ASP A 69 -22.51 9.68 1.33
CA ASP A 69 -23.38 9.24 2.41
C ASP A 69 -22.98 7.87 2.98
N ALA A 70 -21.83 7.31 2.54
CA ALA A 70 -21.31 6.00 2.95
C ALA A 70 -22.30 4.84 2.70
N ASP A 71 -23.04 4.88 1.62
CA ASP A 71 -24.09 3.93 1.24
C ASP A 71 -23.91 3.33 -0.16
N ARG A 72 -22.79 3.61 -0.84
CA ARG A 72 -22.52 3.21 -2.23
C ARG A 72 -21.39 2.20 -2.32
N PRO A 73 -21.39 1.33 -3.36
CA PRO A 73 -20.23 0.50 -3.66
C PRO A 73 -19.03 1.35 -4.12
N LEU A 74 -17.87 0.71 -4.29
CA LEU A 74 -16.71 1.33 -4.95
C LEU A 74 -17.09 1.75 -6.37
N ASP A 75 -16.73 2.97 -6.75
CA ASP A 75 -17.04 3.57 -8.06
C ASP A 75 -15.90 3.28 -9.06
N ALA A 76 -16.04 2.17 -9.79
CA ALA A 76 -15.10 1.80 -10.84
C ALA A 76 -15.18 2.74 -12.06
N ASP A 77 -16.34 3.33 -12.33
CA ASP A 77 -16.53 4.23 -13.47
C ASP A 77 -15.83 5.57 -13.23
N ALA A 78 -15.89 6.09 -12.00
CA ALA A 78 -15.10 7.28 -11.61
C ALA A 78 -13.59 7.03 -11.78
N THR A 79 -13.10 5.84 -11.39
CA THR A 79 -11.71 5.44 -11.62
C THR A 79 -11.36 5.42 -13.11
N ARG A 80 -12.18 4.76 -13.92
CA ARG A 80 -11.96 4.65 -15.37
C ARG A 80 -11.93 6.03 -16.02
N ALA A 81 -12.89 6.88 -15.75
CA ALA A 81 -12.97 8.24 -16.31
C ALA A 81 -11.70 9.06 -16.02
N ARG A 82 -11.17 8.97 -14.79
CA ARG A 82 -9.95 9.66 -14.39
C ARG A 82 -8.71 9.10 -15.09
N PHE A 83 -8.61 7.78 -15.27
CA PHE A 83 -7.52 7.17 -16.02
C PHE A 83 -7.59 7.52 -17.51
N GLU A 84 -8.79 7.57 -18.12
CA GLU A 84 -8.99 7.99 -19.49
C GLU A 84 -8.58 9.45 -19.73
N GLU A 85 -8.85 10.34 -18.78
CA GLU A 85 -8.38 11.73 -18.83
C GLU A 85 -6.85 11.80 -18.83
N MET A 86 -6.18 11.11 -17.92
CA MET A 86 -4.72 11.08 -17.85
C MET A 86 -4.12 10.36 -19.09
N ALA A 87 -4.77 9.35 -19.60
CA ALA A 87 -4.35 8.60 -20.79
C ALA A 87 -4.22 9.48 -22.04
N LYS A 88 -5.13 10.45 -22.20
CA LYS A 88 -5.06 11.42 -23.30
C LYS A 88 -3.82 12.31 -23.23
N GLU A 89 -3.42 12.69 -22.03
CA GLU A 89 -2.23 13.51 -21.81
C GLU A 89 -0.94 12.70 -22.03
N VAL A 90 -0.91 11.45 -21.57
CA VAL A 90 0.29 10.59 -21.61
C VAL A 90 0.47 9.89 -22.95
N GLY A 91 -0.61 9.69 -23.70
CA GLY A 91 -0.58 8.96 -24.98
C GLY A 91 -0.44 7.43 -24.81
N ARG A 92 -1.02 6.87 -23.73
CA ARG A 92 -1.06 5.43 -23.45
C ARG A 92 -2.47 5.00 -23.10
N SER A 93 -2.73 3.68 -23.09
CA SER A 93 -4.02 3.18 -22.61
C SER A 93 -4.18 3.36 -21.11
N PRO A 94 -5.43 3.50 -20.60
CA PRO A 94 -5.69 3.56 -19.15
C PRO A 94 -5.15 2.37 -18.37
N GLU A 95 -5.23 1.17 -18.94
CA GLU A 95 -4.74 -0.08 -18.35
C GLU A 95 -3.20 -0.09 -18.26
N GLU A 96 -2.50 0.35 -19.31
CA GLU A 96 -1.03 0.47 -19.31
C GLU A 96 -0.56 1.49 -18.27
N LEU A 97 -1.27 2.60 -18.12
CA LEU A 97 -0.97 3.60 -17.10
C LEU A 97 -1.14 3.02 -15.69
N ALA A 98 -2.25 2.35 -15.45
CA ALA A 98 -2.52 1.73 -14.16
C ALA A 98 -1.45 0.69 -13.78
N ASP A 99 -1.05 -0.18 -14.72
CA ASP A 99 0.03 -1.14 -14.47
C ASP A 99 1.38 -0.44 -14.29
N GLY A 100 1.66 0.61 -15.04
CA GLY A 100 2.87 1.43 -14.90
C GLY A 100 2.99 2.03 -13.50
N PHE A 101 1.93 2.60 -12.96
CA PHE A 101 1.88 3.10 -11.60
C PHE A 101 2.05 2.00 -10.56
N LEU A 102 1.42 0.83 -10.76
CA LEU A 102 1.58 -0.31 -9.86
C LEU A 102 3.02 -0.85 -9.86
N ARG A 103 3.73 -0.80 -10.99
CA ARG A 103 5.16 -1.14 -11.04
C ARG A 103 5.97 -0.19 -10.18
N ILE A 104 5.79 1.11 -10.34
CA ILE A 104 6.50 2.11 -9.54
C ILE A 104 6.21 1.93 -8.05
N ALA A 105 4.94 1.71 -7.67
CA ALA A 105 4.58 1.46 -6.28
C ALA A 105 5.30 0.23 -5.70
N CYS A 106 5.33 -0.88 -6.44
CA CYS A 106 6.00 -2.10 -6.00
C CYS A 106 7.53 -1.94 -5.94
N GLU A 107 8.14 -1.21 -6.88
CA GLU A 107 9.57 -0.89 -6.84
C GLU A 107 9.92 -0.04 -5.62
N ASN A 108 9.10 0.97 -5.29
CA ASN A 108 9.29 1.79 -4.09
C ASN A 108 9.23 0.93 -2.82
N MET A 109 8.26 0.00 -2.73
CA MET A 109 8.15 -0.94 -1.61
C MET A 109 9.35 -1.90 -1.55
N ALA A 110 9.76 -2.49 -2.67
CA ALA A 110 10.92 -3.37 -2.74
C ALA A 110 12.23 -2.64 -2.34
N ASN A 111 12.39 -1.39 -2.78
CA ASN A 111 13.54 -0.57 -2.42
C ASN A 111 13.57 -0.25 -0.91
N ALA A 112 12.41 -0.04 -0.29
CA ALA A 112 12.31 0.12 1.16
C ALA A 112 12.78 -1.14 1.90
N VAL A 113 12.37 -2.32 1.43
CA VAL A 113 12.84 -3.61 1.99
C VAL A 113 14.36 -3.76 1.81
N LYS A 114 14.89 -3.46 0.61
CA LYS A 114 16.34 -3.51 0.34
C LYS A 114 17.12 -2.59 1.28
N LYS A 115 16.60 -1.41 1.58
CA LYS A 115 17.26 -0.44 2.46
C LYS A 115 17.44 -0.93 3.89
N ILE A 116 16.49 -1.68 4.43
CA ILE A 116 16.56 -2.19 5.80
C ILE A 116 17.17 -3.60 5.92
N SER A 117 17.40 -4.26 4.80
CA SER A 117 17.90 -5.65 4.76
C SER A 117 19.20 -5.78 3.96
N VAL A 118 19.16 -5.64 2.66
CA VAL A 118 20.32 -5.83 1.77
C VAL A 118 21.47 -4.90 2.14
N GLN A 119 21.19 -3.64 2.43
CA GLN A 119 22.20 -2.67 2.88
C GLN A 119 22.88 -3.05 4.22
N ARG A 120 22.28 -4.00 4.96
CA ARG A 120 22.83 -4.57 6.20
C ARG A 120 23.44 -5.96 6.01
N GLY A 121 23.61 -6.40 4.78
CA GLY A 121 24.23 -7.68 4.44
C GLY A 121 23.28 -8.88 4.50
N HIS A 122 21.94 -8.66 4.60
CA HIS A 122 20.98 -9.76 4.55
C HIS A 122 20.58 -10.09 3.13
N ASP A 123 20.73 -11.36 2.74
CA ASP A 123 20.23 -11.89 1.48
C ASP A 123 18.73 -12.18 1.57
N VAL A 124 17.91 -11.25 1.08
CA VAL A 124 16.44 -11.31 1.20
C VAL A 124 15.82 -12.46 0.42
N SER A 125 16.49 -12.99 -0.61
CA SER A 125 15.99 -14.12 -1.41
C SER A 125 15.76 -15.39 -0.56
N ARG A 126 16.46 -15.50 0.56
CA ARG A 126 16.37 -16.63 1.51
C ARG A 126 15.23 -16.49 2.53
N TYR A 127 14.56 -15.35 2.56
CA TYR A 127 13.50 -15.05 3.51
C TYR A 127 12.10 -15.31 2.92
N CYS A 128 11.10 -15.28 3.77
CA CYS A 128 9.70 -15.31 3.39
C CYS A 128 9.13 -13.89 3.54
N LEU A 129 8.49 -13.38 2.50
CA LEU A 129 7.80 -12.09 2.55
C LEU A 129 6.53 -12.24 3.39
N THR A 130 6.53 -11.72 4.61
CA THR A 130 5.32 -11.69 5.43
C THR A 130 4.53 -10.42 5.13
N VAL A 131 3.27 -10.60 4.72
CA VAL A 131 2.40 -9.53 4.26
C VAL A 131 1.20 -9.39 5.19
N PHE A 132 0.95 -8.17 5.63
CA PHE A 132 -0.20 -7.84 6.47
C PHE A 132 -0.74 -6.45 6.13
N GLY A 133 -1.95 -6.14 6.63
CA GLY A 133 -2.70 -4.94 6.27
C GLY A 133 -3.65 -5.20 5.09
N GLY A 134 -4.67 -4.35 4.94
CA GLY A 134 -5.76 -4.54 3.98
C GLY A 134 -5.33 -4.50 2.50
N ALA A 135 -4.30 -3.72 2.16
CA ALA A 135 -3.84 -3.55 0.78
C ALA A 135 -2.58 -4.36 0.43
N GLY A 136 -1.86 -4.89 1.42
CA GLY A 136 -0.53 -5.49 1.22
C GLY A 136 -0.52 -6.67 0.25
N ALA A 137 -1.51 -7.55 0.36
CA ALA A 137 -1.61 -8.77 -0.45
C ALA A 137 -1.68 -8.50 -1.96
N GLN A 138 -2.23 -7.36 -2.39
CA GLN A 138 -2.36 -6.98 -3.80
C GLN A 138 -0.99 -6.79 -4.50
N HIS A 139 0.05 -6.54 -3.73
CA HIS A 139 1.40 -6.25 -4.22
C HIS A 139 2.41 -7.37 -3.92
N ALA A 140 2.04 -8.33 -3.08
CA ALA A 140 2.93 -9.35 -2.52
C ALA A 140 3.76 -10.10 -3.55
N CYS A 141 3.13 -10.66 -4.59
CA CYS A 141 3.82 -11.44 -5.62
C CYS A 141 4.84 -10.59 -6.38
N ARG A 142 4.43 -9.40 -6.85
CA ARG A 142 5.33 -8.51 -7.60
C ARG A 142 6.51 -8.03 -6.74
N ILE A 143 6.29 -7.77 -5.45
CA ILE A 143 7.37 -7.41 -4.53
C ILE A 143 8.30 -8.61 -4.29
N ALA A 144 7.76 -9.80 -4.11
CA ALA A 144 8.55 -11.02 -3.95
C ALA A 144 9.44 -11.25 -5.18
N ASP A 145 8.89 -11.12 -6.39
CA ASP A 145 9.63 -11.25 -7.66
C ASP A 145 10.78 -10.22 -7.73
N LEU A 146 10.51 -8.95 -7.40
CA LEU A 146 11.52 -7.87 -7.39
C LEU A 146 12.66 -8.10 -6.37
N LEU A 147 12.40 -8.89 -5.35
CA LEU A 147 13.34 -9.23 -4.27
C LEU A 147 13.97 -10.62 -4.45
N GLY A 148 13.59 -11.38 -5.48
CA GLY A 148 14.02 -12.76 -5.68
C GLY A 148 13.51 -13.73 -4.60
N MET A 149 12.43 -13.38 -3.90
CA MET A 149 11.80 -14.23 -2.88
C MET A 149 10.86 -15.22 -3.54
N THR A 150 10.92 -16.48 -3.12
CA THR A 150 10.06 -17.56 -3.65
C THR A 150 8.85 -17.87 -2.77
N ARG A 151 8.76 -17.23 -1.61
CA ARG A 151 7.71 -17.47 -0.62
C ARG A 151 7.14 -16.18 -0.09
N ALA A 152 5.80 -16.12 -0.03
CA ALA A 152 5.05 -15.06 0.65
C ALA A 152 4.08 -15.70 1.65
N LEU A 153 4.03 -15.15 2.86
CA LEU A 153 3.09 -15.55 3.91
C LEU A 153 2.02 -14.47 4.06
N ILE A 154 0.78 -14.84 3.84
CA ILE A 154 -0.38 -13.99 4.07
C ILE A 154 -1.26 -14.69 5.11
N HIS A 155 -1.33 -14.12 6.31
CA HIS A 155 -2.15 -14.68 7.39
C HIS A 155 -3.64 -14.52 7.05
N PRO A 156 -4.54 -15.48 7.41
CA PRO A 156 -5.99 -15.34 7.18
C PRO A 156 -6.59 -14.05 7.77
N LEU A 157 -6.04 -13.56 8.89
CA LEU A 157 -6.41 -12.30 9.52
C LEU A 157 -5.45 -11.14 9.16
N ALA A 158 -4.82 -11.18 7.98
CA ALA A 158 -3.79 -10.21 7.59
C ALA A 158 -4.23 -8.74 7.77
N SER A 159 -5.48 -8.41 7.46
CA SER A 159 -6.04 -7.07 7.63
C SER A 159 -6.34 -6.68 9.08
N LEU A 160 -6.36 -7.62 10.01
CA LEU A 160 -6.73 -7.44 11.41
C LEU A 160 -5.59 -7.79 12.39
N LEU A 161 -4.37 -8.04 11.90
CA LEU A 161 -3.27 -8.52 12.74
C LEU A 161 -2.91 -7.58 13.89
N SER A 162 -3.07 -6.28 13.72
CA SER A 162 -2.84 -5.31 14.80
C SER A 162 -3.84 -5.49 15.95
N ALA A 163 -5.12 -5.63 15.63
CA ALA A 163 -6.17 -5.88 16.63
C ALA A 163 -6.00 -7.26 17.28
N TYR A 164 -5.68 -8.29 16.48
CA TYR A 164 -5.39 -9.63 16.98
C TYR A 164 -4.18 -9.63 17.95
N GLY A 165 -3.10 -8.95 17.58
CA GLY A 165 -1.91 -8.80 18.42
C GLY A 165 -2.19 -8.03 19.72
N MET A 166 -3.03 -6.99 19.68
CA MET A 166 -3.45 -6.29 20.90
C MET A 166 -4.28 -7.18 21.83
N GLY A 167 -5.12 -8.06 21.27
CA GLY A 167 -5.89 -9.03 22.07
C GLY A 167 -5.04 -10.10 22.75
N LEU A 168 -3.85 -10.40 22.18
CA LEU A 168 -2.90 -11.36 22.74
C LEU A 168 -1.84 -10.72 23.64
N ALA A 169 -1.72 -9.40 23.64
CA ALA A 169 -0.69 -8.71 24.40
C ALA A 169 -0.99 -8.70 25.90
N ASP A 170 0.04 -8.94 26.70
CA ASP A 170 -0.05 -8.79 28.15
C ASP A 170 -0.26 -7.32 28.55
N ILE A 171 -1.01 -7.10 29.61
CA ILE A 171 -1.09 -5.80 30.26
C ILE A 171 0.22 -5.61 31.04
N ARG A 172 1.05 -4.66 30.60
CA ARG A 172 2.36 -4.39 31.22
C ARG A 172 2.39 -2.99 31.81
N ALA A 173 2.89 -2.89 33.04
CA ALA A 173 3.25 -1.61 33.64
C ALA A 173 4.78 -1.60 33.84
N SER A 174 5.45 -0.59 33.26
CA SER A 174 6.87 -0.37 33.46
C SER A 174 7.10 0.89 34.29
N ARG A 175 8.05 0.82 35.24
CA ARG A 175 8.53 1.97 35.99
C ARG A 175 10.02 2.10 35.74
N GLN A 176 10.50 3.28 35.55
CA GLN A 176 11.92 3.59 35.41
C GLN A 176 12.33 4.53 36.53
N MET A 177 13.49 4.27 37.11
CA MET A 177 14.10 5.12 38.11
C MET A 177 15.58 5.28 37.75
N ALA A 178 16.06 6.51 37.74
CA ALA A 178 17.49 6.75 37.61
C ALA A 178 18.19 6.31 38.93
N VAL A 179 19.25 5.52 38.79
CA VAL A 179 20.10 5.10 39.89
C VAL A 179 21.47 5.73 39.66
N GLU A 180 21.77 6.77 40.42
CA GLU A 180 23.08 7.44 40.42
C GLU A 180 23.95 6.78 41.50
N ALA A 181 24.55 5.64 41.15
CA ALA A 181 25.52 4.94 42.03
C ALA A 181 26.87 4.85 41.31
N ARG A 182 27.95 5.02 42.08
CA ARG A 182 29.30 4.70 41.58
C ARG A 182 29.42 3.18 41.53
N LEU A 183 29.88 2.68 40.37
CA LEU A 183 30.28 1.29 40.19
C LEU A 183 31.62 1.03 40.85
#